data_fc7214e19b0fdd96ef17eff148164b18
#
_entry.id   fc7214e19b0fdd96ef17eff148164b18
#
_cell.length_a   1.000
_cell.length_b   1.000
_cell.length_c   1.000
_cell.angle_alpha   90.00
_cell.angle_beta   90.00
_cell.angle_gamma   90.00
#
_symmetry.space_group_name_H-M   'P 1'
#
loop_
_entity.id
_entity.type
_entity.pdbx_description
1 polymer ?
#
loop_
_entity_poly.entity_id
_entity_poly.type
_entity_poly.pdbx_seq_one_letter_code
_entity_poly.pdbx_strand_id
1 'polypeptide(L)'
;MDVELKENERIDDLEFKGLRIIQNEKGFCFGMDSVLLSDFAKNIKNNSTVLDLGTGTGIIPILLCGKTNLRKVVGIEIQQDVANMAKRSSQLN
;
A
#
# COMPACT_ATOMS: atom_id res chain seq x y z
N MET A 1 -3.94 14.63 6.79
CA MET A 1 -4.28 15.23 5.49
C MET A 1 -5.56 14.58 4.97
N ASP A 2 -6.50 15.39 4.56
CA ASP A 2 -7.75 14.89 3.99
C ASP A 2 -7.52 14.44 2.56
N VAL A 3 -7.95 13.23 2.28
CA VAL A 3 -7.85 12.63 0.97
C VAL A 3 -9.26 12.44 0.42
N GLU A 4 -9.47 12.82 -0.83
CA GLU A 4 -10.77 12.65 -1.47
C GLU A 4 -11.03 11.17 -1.80
N LEU A 5 -12.21 10.69 -1.44
CA LEU A 5 -12.69 9.37 -1.82
C LEU A 5 -13.60 9.48 -3.03
N LYS A 6 -13.45 8.55 -3.96
CA LYS A 6 -14.32 8.42 -5.13
C LYS A 6 -15.45 7.43 -4.83
N GLU A 7 -16.41 7.36 -5.76
CA GLU A 7 -17.52 6.43 -5.62
C GLU A 7 -17.04 4.99 -5.42
N ASN A 8 -17.69 4.26 -4.53
CA ASN A 8 -17.38 2.87 -4.16
C ASN A 8 -16.05 2.69 -3.44
N GLU A 9 -15.36 3.76 -3.08
CA GLU A 9 -14.12 3.66 -2.32
C GLU A 9 -14.39 3.77 -0.83
N ARG A 10 -13.55 3.10 -0.06
CA ARG A 10 -13.57 3.18 1.40
C ARG A 10 -12.14 3.20 1.93
N ILE A 11 -11.97 3.71 3.13
CA ILE A 11 -10.70 3.64 3.85
C ILE A 11 -10.76 2.49 4.83
N ASP A 12 -9.82 1.55 4.72
CA ASP A 12 -9.68 0.45 5.66
C ASP A 12 -8.47 0.68 6.57
N ASP A 13 -8.67 0.43 7.85
CA ASP A 13 -7.59 0.44 8.83
C ASP A 13 -6.87 -0.90 8.76
N LEU A 14 -5.54 -0.87 8.61
CA LEU A 14 -4.74 -2.08 8.54
C LEU A 14 -4.46 -2.68 9.93
N GLU A 15 -4.93 -2.02 10.98
CA GLU A 15 -4.74 -2.43 12.38
C GLU A 15 -3.26 -2.66 12.72
N PHE A 16 -2.39 -1.89 12.09
CA PHE A 16 -0.96 -1.95 12.29
C PHE A 16 -0.38 -0.55 12.17
N LYS A 17 0.11 0.00 13.27
CA LYS A 17 0.77 1.31 13.36
C LYS A 17 -0.05 2.47 12.78
N GLY A 18 -1.37 2.37 12.81
CA GLY A 18 -2.26 3.41 12.30
C GLY A 18 -2.26 3.53 10.78
N LEU A 19 -1.70 2.57 10.07
CA LEU A 19 -1.68 2.58 8.61
C LEU A 19 -3.05 2.30 8.02
N ARG A 20 -3.38 3.00 6.95
CA ARG A 20 -4.68 2.90 6.29
C ARG A 20 -4.52 2.77 4.79
N ILE A 21 -5.50 2.19 4.14
CA ILE A 21 -5.51 1.98 2.70
C ILE A 21 -6.88 2.29 2.11
N ILE A 22 -6.88 2.85 0.91
CA ILE A 22 -8.10 3.06 0.14
C ILE A 22 -8.34 1.84 -0.74
N GLN A 23 -9.53 1.28 -0.68
CA GLN A 23 -9.94 0.18 -1.52
C GLN A 23 -11.28 0.49 -2.20
N ASN A 24 -11.47 -0.06 -3.39
CA ASN A 24 -12.74 0.03 -4.10
C ASN A 24 -13.51 -1.27 -3.84
N GLU A 25 -14.72 -1.15 -3.30
CA GLU A 25 -15.55 -2.30 -2.93
C GLU A 25 -15.92 -3.17 -4.13
N LYS A 26 -15.93 -2.59 -5.32
CA LYS A 26 -16.26 -3.30 -6.56
C LYS A 26 -15.04 -3.75 -7.34
N GLY A 27 -13.85 -3.45 -6.85
CA GLY A 27 -12.59 -3.87 -7.44
C GLY A 27 -11.92 -4.97 -6.64
N PHE A 28 -10.70 -5.26 -7.04
CA PHE A 28 -9.88 -6.22 -6.32
C PHE A 28 -9.37 -5.60 -5.01
N CYS A 29 -9.69 -6.24 -3.90
CA CYS A 29 -9.16 -5.86 -2.59
C CYS A 29 -8.02 -6.79 -2.21
N PHE A 30 -7.07 -6.27 -1.41
CA PHE A 30 -5.94 -7.10 -0.99
C PHE A 30 -6.42 -8.27 -0.11
N GLY A 31 -5.69 -9.37 -0.17
CA GLY A 31 -5.95 -10.55 0.65
C GLY A 31 -4.78 -10.85 1.59
N MET A 32 -4.91 -11.96 2.32
CA MET A 32 -3.91 -12.40 3.27
C MET A 32 -2.54 -12.66 2.62
N ASP A 33 -2.51 -13.05 1.36
CA ASP A 33 -1.28 -13.30 0.63
C ASP A 33 -0.37 -12.07 0.56
N SER A 34 -0.94 -10.88 0.36
CA SER A 34 -0.16 -9.63 0.36
C SER A 34 0.44 -9.35 1.73
N VAL A 35 -0.32 -9.60 2.79
CA VAL A 35 0.17 -9.42 4.15
C VAL A 35 1.31 -10.40 4.45
N LEU A 36 1.16 -11.67 4.06
CA LEU A 36 2.18 -12.69 4.25
C LEU A 36 3.44 -12.37 3.44
N LEU A 37 3.29 -11.89 2.21
CA LEU A 37 4.43 -11.52 1.38
C LEU A 37 5.20 -10.36 1.98
N SER A 38 4.52 -9.33 2.46
CA SER A 38 5.18 -8.20 3.12
C SER A 38 5.93 -8.64 4.37
N ASP A 39 5.37 -9.58 5.12
CA ASP A 39 6.02 -10.13 6.30
C ASP A 39 7.26 -10.95 5.94
N PHE A 40 7.16 -11.74 4.87
CA PHE A 40 8.29 -12.51 4.34
C PHE A 40 9.43 -11.60 3.91
N ALA A 41 9.11 -10.45 3.31
CA ALA A 41 10.09 -9.49 2.79
C ALA A 41 10.63 -8.51 3.84
N LYS A 42 10.20 -8.60 5.10
CA LYS A 42 10.55 -7.58 6.12
C LYS A 42 12.03 -7.55 6.50
N ASN A 43 12.83 -8.56 6.15
CA ASN A 43 14.27 -8.60 6.44
C ASN A 43 15.10 -7.79 5.44
N ILE A 44 14.55 -6.70 4.97
CA ILE A 44 15.23 -5.77 4.07
C ILE A 44 16.28 -4.98 4.86
N LYS A 45 17.46 -4.82 4.28
CA LYS A 45 18.50 -3.97 4.87
C LYS A 45 17.98 -2.57 5.13
N ASN A 46 18.37 -1.98 6.26
CA ASN A 46 18.07 -0.57 6.54
C ASN A 46 18.56 0.33 5.41
N ASN A 47 17.82 1.38 5.14
CA ASN A 47 18.10 2.37 4.09
C ASN A 47 18.04 1.81 2.67
N SER A 48 17.44 0.64 2.47
CA SER A 48 17.24 0.09 1.13
C SER A 48 16.17 0.86 0.36
N THR A 49 16.30 0.85 -0.96
CA THR A 49 15.24 1.29 -1.89
C THR A 49 14.61 0.04 -2.48
N VAL A 50 13.29 -0.02 -2.45
CA VAL A 50 12.52 -1.18 -2.90
C VAL A 50 11.62 -0.78 -4.06
N LEU A 51 11.51 -1.65 -5.04
CA LEU A 51 10.60 -1.50 -6.17
C LEU A 51 9.55 -2.61 -6.11
N ASP A 52 8.29 -2.23 -6.10
CA ASP A 52 7.17 -3.16 -6.09
C ASP A 52 6.46 -3.12 -7.46
N LEU A 53 6.66 -4.16 -8.25
CA LEU A 53 6.05 -4.27 -9.58
C LEU A 53 4.62 -4.80 -9.44
N GLY A 54 3.66 -4.12 -10.08
CA GLY A 54 2.27 -4.49 -9.95
C GLY A 54 1.73 -4.20 -8.55
N THR A 55 2.01 -3.02 -8.05
CA THR A 55 1.74 -2.68 -6.64
C THR A 55 0.25 -2.65 -6.28
N GLY A 56 -0.64 -2.58 -7.26
CA GLY A 56 -2.08 -2.50 -7.01
C GLY A 56 -2.44 -1.25 -6.24
N THR A 57 -3.19 -1.42 -5.16
CA THR A 57 -3.60 -0.31 -4.30
C THR A 57 -2.52 0.15 -3.34
N GLY A 58 -1.32 -0.43 -3.41
CA GLY A 58 -0.17 -0.01 -2.61
C GLY A 58 -0.03 -0.70 -1.27
N ILE A 59 -0.67 -1.84 -1.08
CA ILE A 59 -0.68 -2.55 0.21
C ILE A 59 0.72 -2.97 0.65
N ILE A 60 1.53 -3.52 -0.25
CA ILE A 60 2.87 -4.01 0.12
C ILE A 60 3.80 -2.85 0.46
N PRO A 61 3.91 -1.78 -0.35
CA PRO A 61 4.68 -0.61 0.04
C PRO A 61 4.29 -0.02 1.39
N ILE A 62 2.99 0.11 1.66
CA ILE A 62 2.51 0.66 2.93
C ILE A 62 2.95 -0.23 4.10
N LEU A 63 2.73 -1.54 4.00
CA LEU A 63 3.12 -2.46 5.06
C LEU A 63 4.63 -2.50 5.27
N LEU A 64 5.42 -2.49 4.19
CA LEU A 64 6.88 -2.48 4.30
C LEU A 64 7.39 -1.22 4.99
N CYS A 65 6.81 -0.07 4.71
CA CYS A 65 7.17 1.16 5.40
C CYS A 65 6.92 1.07 6.90
N GLY A 66 5.87 0.36 7.31
CA GLY A 66 5.58 0.15 8.72
C GLY A 66 6.45 -0.91 9.39
N LYS A 67 6.88 -1.92 8.64
CA LYS A 67 7.60 -3.09 9.18
C LYS A 67 9.12 -2.96 9.12
N THR A 68 9.64 -2.01 8.37
CA THR A 68 11.08 -1.91 8.09
C THR A 68 11.57 -0.48 8.20
N ASN A 69 12.89 -0.31 8.16
CA ASN A 69 13.56 0.99 8.11
C ASN A 69 14.12 1.24 6.70
N LEU A 70 13.34 0.94 5.67
CA LEU A 70 13.77 1.21 4.31
C LEU A 70 13.79 2.72 4.04
N ARG A 71 14.63 3.12 3.07
CA ARG A 71 14.76 4.52 2.67
C ARG A 71 13.58 4.95 1.81
N LYS A 72 13.17 4.09 0.88
CA LYS A 72 12.16 4.43 -0.12
C LYS A 72 11.58 3.16 -0.72
N VAL A 73 10.30 3.18 -0.97
CA VAL A 73 9.65 2.16 -1.79
C VAL A 73 8.92 2.85 -2.93
N VAL A 74 9.06 2.29 -4.13
CA VAL A 74 8.37 2.78 -5.33
C VAL A 74 7.46 1.66 -5.82
N GLY A 75 6.17 1.94 -5.91
CA GLY A 75 5.21 1.03 -6.51
C GLY A 75 4.95 1.41 -7.95
N ILE A 76 4.83 0.42 -8.81
CA ILE A 76 4.47 0.60 -10.21
C ILE A 76 3.19 -0.17 -10.49
N GLU A 77 2.21 0.53 -11.06
CA GLU A 77 0.91 -0.05 -11.39
C GLU A 77 0.48 0.50 -12.75
N ILE A 78 0.13 -0.41 -13.67
CA ILE A 78 -0.25 -0.04 -15.03
C ILE A 78 -1.69 0.51 -15.11
N GLN A 79 -2.58 0.06 -14.23
CA GLN A 79 -3.96 0.54 -14.20
C GLN A 79 -4.01 1.89 -13.51
N GLN A 80 -4.36 2.93 -14.26
CA GLN A 80 -4.26 4.30 -13.77
C GLN A 80 -5.17 4.59 -12.58
N ASP A 81 -6.38 4.06 -12.57
CA ASP A 81 -7.32 4.24 -11.46
C ASP A 81 -6.82 3.56 -10.18
N VAL A 82 -6.24 2.40 -10.30
CA VAL A 82 -5.65 1.65 -9.18
C VAL A 82 -4.40 2.38 -8.66
N ALA A 83 -3.54 2.82 -9.56
CA ALA A 83 -2.36 3.60 -9.21
C ALA A 83 -2.75 4.90 -8.48
N ASN A 84 -3.84 5.53 -8.89
CA ASN A 84 -4.36 6.72 -8.22
C ASN A 84 -4.81 6.42 -6.78
N MET A 85 -5.46 5.28 -6.56
CA MET A 85 -5.80 4.85 -5.20
C MET A 85 -4.56 4.67 -4.35
N ALA A 86 -3.53 4.03 -4.90
CA ALA A 86 -2.26 3.83 -4.19
C ALA A 86 -1.61 5.16 -3.81
N LYS A 87 -1.63 6.12 -4.72
CA LYS A 87 -1.08 7.46 -4.46
C LYS A 87 -1.82 8.16 -3.32
N ARG A 88 -3.15 8.11 -3.35
CA ARG A 88 -3.95 8.72 -2.29
C ARG A 88 -3.78 8.00 -0.95
N SER A 89 -3.62 6.67 -0.98
CA SER A 89 -3.32 5.90 0.23
C SER A 89 -1.99 6.30 0.84
N SER A 90 -0.98 6.55 0.01
CA SER A 90 0.32 7.01 0.52
C SER A 90 0.19 8.38 1.21
N GLN A 91 -0.72 9.23 0.76
CA GLN A 91 -0.97 10.52 1.38
C GLN A 91 -1.69 10.42 2.74
N LEU A 92 -2.43 9.34 2.97
CA LEU A 92 -3.07 9.07 4.25
C LEU A 92 -2.07 8.69 5.35
N ASN A 93 -0.94 8.16 4.94
CA ASN A 93 0.04 7.58 5.85
C ASN A 93 1.32 8.41 5.85
#